data_a9033ec7c30954f68a735ae37242bd3e
#
_entry.id   a9033ec7c30954f68a735ae37242bd3e
#
_cell.length_a   1.000
_cell.length_b   1.000
_cell.length_c   1.000
_cell.angle_alpha   90.00
_cell.angle_beta   90.00
_cell.angle_gamma   90.00
#
_symmetry.space_group_name_H-M   'P 1'
#
loop_
_entity.id
_entity.type
_entity.pdbx_description
1 polymer ?
#
loop_
_entity_poly.entity_id
_entity_poly.type
_entity_poly.pdbx_seq_one_letter_code
_entity_poly.pdbx_strand_id
1 'polypeptide(L)'
;MKRIQSPYTAAITGGGFLFEETNLLLPLLQSDNRDVLLKDEAVNNRILQINAETSRKRNIVEIARRYDTMPVSFWENYKTMDEHEQKIALFFVILKTYKICFDFHTRVTMRKWNGIAKSLTRDDLMMEFSEIAAKDEFVNTWSENTMRKVASTYLSILRKVGMLDNKSELHSVQANNMDYYIKIGEPWFLEACLLQPYQIDSIKQMMI
;
A
#
# COMPACT_ATOMS: atom_id res chain seq x y z
N MET A 1 3.72 -31.81 6.07
CA MET A 1 2.61 -30.96 5.61
C MET A 1 3.05 -30.21 4.36
N LYS A 2 2.32 -30.33 3.25
CA LYS A 2 2.56 -29.46 2.08
C LYS A 2 2.26 -28.01 2.49
N ARG A 3 3.22 -27.11 2.25
CA ARG A 3 3.02 -25.66 2.49
C ARG A 3 1.94 -25.18 1.53
N ILE A 4 0.81 -24.69 2.06
CA ILE A 4 -0.25 -24.11 1.24
C ILE A 4 0.35 -22.91 0.53
N GLN A 5 0.44 -22.97 -0.81
CA GLN A 5 0.90 -21.84 -1.63
C GLN A 5 -0.26 -20.87 -1.80
N SER A 6 -0.17 -19.71 -1.17
CA SER A 6 -1.14 -18.63 -1.32
C SER A 6 -0.41 -17.34 -1.67
N PRO A 7 -0.96 -16.50 -2.56
CA PRO A 7 -0.44 -15.18 -2.84
C PRO A 7 -0.78 -14.15 -1.75
N TYR A 8 -1.62 -14.53 -0.78
CA TYR A 8 -2.09 -13.65 0.28
C TYR A 8 -1.20 -13.69 1.52
N THR A 9 -1.13 -12.56 2.20
CA THR A 9 -0.44 -12.42 3.48
C THR A 9 -1.12 -11.35 4.34
N ALA A 10 -1.16 -11.59 5.65
CA ALA A 10 -1.62 -10.60 6.62
C ALA A 10 -0.50 -9.64 7.08
N ALA A 11 0.67 -9.68 6.45
CA ALA A 11 1.87 -8.93 6.85
C ALA A 11 1.66 -7.41 6.91
N ILE A 12 0.75 -6.87 6.07
CA ILE A 12 0.37 -5.45 6.10
C ILE A 12 -0.05 -4.95 7.50
N THR A 13 -0.56 -5.85 8.37
CA THR A 13 -0.91 -5.50 9.74
C THR A 13 0.30 -5.22 10.63
N GLY A 14 1.49 -5.56 10.16
CA GLY A 14 2.75 -5.39 10.89
C GLY A 14 3.20 -3.95 11.05
N GLY A 15 2.74 -3.04 10.19
CA GLY A 15 3.15 -1.63 10.24
C GLY A 15 2.15 -0.66 9.61
N GLY A 16 1.18 -1.15 8.84
CA GLY A 16 0.23 -0.28 8.13
C GLY A 16 0.91 0.54 7.04
N PHE A 17 0.75 1.87 7.04
CA PHE A 17 1.27 2.73 5.98
C PHE A 17 2.78 2.92 6.03
N LEU A 18 3.35 3.16 7.23
CA LEU A 18 4.78 3.33 7.47
C LEU A 18 5.43 4.42 6.58
N PHE A 19 4.76 5.57 6.40
CA PHE A 19 5.24 6.62 5.50
C PHE A 19 6.54 7.26 6.02
N GLU A 20 6.52 7.76 7.25
CA GLU A 20 7.69 8.41 7.89
C GLU A 20 8.86 7.43 8.03
N GLU A 21 8.57 6.22 8.48
CA GLU A 21 9.58 5.18 8.68
C GLU A 21 10.22 4.75 7.36
N THR A 22 9.44 4.74 6.26
CA THR A 22 9.98 4.46 4.92
C THR A 22 10.95 5.54 4.49
N ASN A 23 10.60 6.81 4.66
CA ASN A 23 11.46 7.93 4.30
C ASN A 23 12.75 7.96 5.13
N LEU A 24 12.65 7.66 6.42
CA LEU A 24 13.81 7.56 7.31
C LEU A 24 14.78 6.43 6.93
N LEU A 25 14.24 5.28 6.50
CA LEU A 25 15.06 4.11 6.15
C LEU A 25 15.55 4.09 4.70
N LEU A 26 15.01 4.94 3.84
CA LEU A 26 15.35 4.94 2.41
C LEU A 26 16.86 5.07 2.14
N PRO A 27 17.64 5.92 2.84
CA PRO A 27 19.08 5.99 2.67
C PRO A 27 19.80 4.67 3.02
N LEU A 28 19.32 3.95 4.04
CA LEU A 28 19.89 2.65 4.43
C LEU A 28 19.58 1.57 3.39
N LEU A 29 18.35 1.59 2.86
CA LEU A 29 17.86 0.63 1.86
C LEU A 29 18.60 0.76 0.53
N GLN A 30 19.10 1.95 0.20
CA GLN A 30 19.86 2.24 -1.03
C GLN A 30 21.37 2.07 -0.86
N SER A 31 21.85 1.73 0.33
CA SER A 31 23.27 1.52 0.60
C SER A 31 23.73 0.14 0.14
N ASP A 32 24.97 0.04 -0.34
CA ASP A 32 25.64 -1.24 -0.64
C ASP A 32 25.74 -2.16 0.59
N ASN A 33 25.74 -1.58 1.80
CA ASN A 33 25.79 -2.31 3.07
C ASN A 33 24.40 -2.42 3.73
N ARG A 34 23.33 -2.37 2.96
CA ARG A 34 21.92 -2.36 3.39
C ARG A 34 21.63 -3.33 4.54
N ASP A 35 21.99 -4.60 4.39
CA ASP A 35 21.63 -5.64 5.37
C ASP A 35 22.31 -5.42 6.73
N VAL A 36 23.54 -4.92 6.71
CA VAL A 36 24.29 -4.59 7.94
C VAL A 36 23.65 -3.39 8.64
N LEU A 37 23.32 -2.35 7.87
CA LEU A 37 22.72 -1.12 8.40
C LEU A 37 21.33 -1.36 8.96
N LEU A 38 20.50 -2.15 8.28
CA LEU A 38 19.15 -2.49 8.75
C LEU A 38 19.19 -3.38 10.01
N LYS A 39 20.17 -4.29 10.13
CA LYS A 39 20.39 -5.08 11.35
C LYS A 39 20.86 -4.19 12.52
N ASP A 40 21.77 -3.26 12.25
CA ASP A 40 22.25 -2.29 13.25
C ASP A 40 21.07 -1.42 13.76
N GLU A 41 20.25 -0.90 12.84
CA GLU A 41 19.06 -0.11 13.20
C GLU A 41 18.05 -0.94 14.00
N ALA A 42 17.84 -2.21 13.65
CA ALA A 42 16.95 -3.10 14.39
C ALA A 42 17.34 -3.27 15.87
N VAL A 43 18.64 -3.21 16.17
CA VAL A 43 19.19 -3.35 17.53
C VAL A 43 19.30 -1.98 18.21
N ASN A 44 19.99 -1.04 17.58
CA ASN A 44 20.45 0.20 18.19
C ASN A 44 19.44 1.37 18.12
N ASN A 45 18.38 1.26 17.27
CA ASN A 45 17.26 2.21 17.23
C ASN A 45 17.68 3.69 17.07
N ARG A 46 18.62 3.96 16.17
CA ARG A 46 19.19 5.30 16.01
C ARG A 46 18.34 6.22 15.16
N ILE A 47 17.57 5.65 14.21
CA ILE A 47 16.85 6.37 13.17
C ILE A 47 15.34 6.31 13.42
N LEU A 48 14.77 5.12 13.58
CA LEU A 48 13.32 4.93 13.72
C LEU A 48 12.78 5.38 15.07
N GLN A 49 13.59 5.34 16.11
CA GLN A 49 13.22 5.72 17.49
C GLN A 49 11.96 4.99 18.01
N ILE A 50 11.77 3.74 17.58
CA ILE A 50 10.67 2.88 18.01
C ILE A 50 11.12 2.06 19.22
N ASN A 51 10.59 2.35 20.41
CA ASN A 51 11.02 1.74 21.68
C ASN A 51 10.87 0.21 21.70
N ALA A 52 9.75 -0.33 21.18
CA ALA A 52 9.52 -1.77 21.15
C ALA A 52 10.36 -2.43 20.04
N GLU A 53 11.40 -3.19 20.40
CA GLU A 53 12.31 -3.86 19.47
C GLU A 53 11.56 -4.77 18.48
N THR A 54 10.56 -5.53 18.95
CA THR A 54 9.75 -6.40 18.09
C THR A 54 8.97 -5.63 17.04
N SER A 55 8.43 -4.45 17.38
CA SER A 55 7.74 -3.55 16.43
C SER A 55 8.72 -2.96 15.43
N ARG A 56 9.88 -2.50 15.90
CA ARG A 56 10.95 -1.95 15.08
C ARG A 56 11.45 -2.96 14.05
N LYS A 57 11.78 -4.18 14.48
CA LYS A 57 12.18 -5.27 13.58
C LYS A 57 11.11 -5.58 12.52
N ARG A 58 9.85 -5.62 12.92
CA ARG A 58 8.73 -5.85 12.01
C ARG A 58 8.60 -4.73 10.98
N ASN A 59 8.67 -3.47 11.39
CA ASN A 59 8.58 -2.33 10.49
C ASN A 59 9.72 -2.36 9.47
N ILE A 60 10.97 -2.63 9.90
CA ILE A 60 12.11 -2.76 8.99
C ILE A 60 11.88 -3.85 7.95
N VAL A 61 11.42 -5.03 8.35
CA VAL A 61 11.13 -6.14 7.43
C VAL A 61 10.05 -5.77 6.42
N GLU A 62 8.98 -5.10 6.85
CA GLU A 62 7.89 -4.72 5.94
C GLU A 62 8.32 -3.59 4.99
N ILE A 63 9.09 -2.63 5.45
CA ILE A 63 9.63 -1.55 4.60
C ILE A 63 10.61 -2.14 3.57
N ALA A 64 11.50 -3.03 3.98
CA ALA A 64 12.42 -3.71 3.07
C ALA A 64 11.67 -4.52 2.00
N ARG A 65 10.63 -5.26 2.38
CA ARG A 65 9.75 -6.00 1.44
C ARG A 65 9.14 -5.08 0.39
N ARG A 66 8.62 -3.91 0.80
CA ARG A 66 8.04 -2.91 -0.10
C ARG A 66 9.10 -2.31 -1.01
N TYR A 67 10.27 -2.00 -0.46
CA TYR A 67 11.40 -1.49 -1.23
C TYR A 67 11.78 -2.45 -2.35
N ASP A 68 11.87 -3.75 -2.07
CA ASP A 68 12.25 -4.79 -3.02
C ASP A 68 11.18 -5.07 -4.10
N THR A 69 9.95 -4.58 -3.93
CA THR A 69 8.89 -4.73 -4.92
C THR A 69 9.09 -3.81 -6.13
N MET A 70 9.81 -2.70 -5.95
CA MET A 70 10.02 -1.70 -7.00
C MET A 70 11.50 -1.59 -7.38
N PRO A 71 11.80 -1.23 -8.65
CA PRO A 71 13.17 -1.01 -9.07
C PRO A 71 13.78 0.23 -8.41
N VAL A 72 15.11 0.29 -8.37
CA VAL A 72 15.84 1.43 -7.77
C VAL A 72 15.43 2.76 -8.41
N SER A 73 15.21 2.79 -9.74
CA SER A 73 14.77 4.00 -10.46
C SER A 73 13.44 4.56 -9.96
N PHE A 74 12.52 3.71 -9.48
CA PHE A 74 11.29 4.16 -8.85
C PHE A 74 11.59 4.96 -7.57
N TRP A 75 12.48 4.44 -6.72
CA TRP A 75 12.84 5.09 -5.45
C TRP A 75 13.67 6.37 -5.65
N GLU A 76 14.48 6.44 -6.72
CA GLU A 76 15.14 7.69 -7.11
C GLU A 76 14.13 8.78 -7.49
N ASN A 77 13.11 8.42 -8.29
CA ASN A 77 12.02 9.35 -8.62
C ASN A 77 11.19 9.70 -7.38
N TYR A 78 10.90 8.73 -6.50
CA TYR A 78 10.17 8.94 -5.24
C TYR A 78 10.81 10.05 -4.37
N LYS A 79 12.14 10.12 -4.30
CA LYS A 79 12.86 11.16 -3.53
C LYS A 79 12.65 12.58 -4.06
N THR A 80 12.30 12.73 -5.32
CA THR A 80 12.07 14.05 -5.95
C THR A 80 10.64 14.54 -5.78
N MET A 81 9.74 13.67 -5.32
CA MET A 81 8.32 13.97 -5.13
C MET A 81 8.08 14.79 -3.86
N ASP A 82 7.03 15.61 -3.87
CA ASP A 82 6.51 16.20 -2.65
C ASP A 82 5.84 15.16 -1.73
N GLU A 83 5.48 15.55 -0.51
CA GLU A 83 4.90 14.64 0.49
C GLU A 83 3.60 13.99 0.01
N HIS A 84 2.76 14.73 -0.69
CA HIS A 84 1.49 14.21 -1.22
C HIS A 84 1.73 13.18 -2.32
N GLU A 85 2.61 13.48 -3.25
CA GLU A 85 3.06 12.58 -4.31
C GLU A 85 3.70 11.32 -3.74
N GLN A 86 4.56 11.44 -2.73
CA GLN A 86 5.19 10.32 -2.03
C GLN A 86 4.16 9.41 -1.36
N LYS A 87 3.11 9.96 -0.74
CA LYS A 87 2.03 9.16 -0.16
C LYS A 87 1.27 8.35 -1.21
N ILE A 88 0.98 8.96 -2.36
CA ILE A 88 0.36 8.27 -3.50
C ILE A 88 1.29 7.17 -4.04
N ALA A 89 2.58 7.48 -4.21
CA ALA A 89 3.57 6.52 -4.68
C ALA A 89 3.76 5.34 -3.70
N LEU A 90 3.77 5.60 -2.40
CA LEU A 90 3.83 4.52 -1.41
C LEU A 90 2.56 3.65 -1.41
N PHE A 91 1.40 4.25 -1.67
CA PHE A 91 0.16 3.49 -1.87
C PHE A 91 0.25 2.57 -3.10
N PHE A 92 0.79 3.05 -4.22
CA PHE A 92 1.08 2.21 -5.38
C PHE A 92 1.94 1.01 -5.00
N VAL A 93 3.05 1.23 -4.27
CA VAL A 93 3.92 0.15 -3.79
C VAL A 93 3.15 -0.85 -2.91
N ILE A 94 2.26 -0.38 -2.04
CA ILE A 94 1.42 -1.24 -1.20
C ILE A 94 0.50 -2.12 -2.04
N LEU A 95 -0.14 -1.59 -3.07
CA LEU A 95 -0.98 -2.38 -3.96
C LEU A 95 -0.17 -3.42 -4.75
N LYS A 96 1.05 -3.10 -5.15
CA LYS A 96 1.98 -4.03 -5.83
C LYS A 96 2.51 -5.11 -4.87
N THR A 97 2.69 -4.80 -3.59
CA THR A 97 3.30 -5.71 -2.60
C THR A 97 2.29 -6.68 -2.00
N TYR A 98 1.07 -6.22 -1.74
CA TYR A 98 0.08 -7.00 -0.98
C TYR A 98 -1.16 -7.29 -1.82
N LYS A 99 -1.26 -8.53 -2.32
CA LYS A 99 -2.40 -8.95 -3.14
C LYS A 99 -3.75 -8.70 -2.45
N ILE A 100 -3.84 -8.86 -1.12
CA ILE A 100 -5.08 -8.58 -0.39
C ILE A 100 -5.50 -7.11 -0.50
N CYS A 101 -4.54 -6.16 -0.44
CA CYS A 101 -4.83 -4.75 -0.62
C CYS A 101 -5.22 -4.43 -2.06
N PHE A 102 -4.57 -5.07 -3.04
CA PHE A 102 -4.93 -4.94 -4.45
C PHE A 102 -6.36 -5.42 -4.72
N ASP A 103 -6.72 -6.60 -4.22
CA ASP A 103 -8.07 -7.17 -4.41
C ASP A 103 -9.14 -6.30 -3.71
N PHE A 104 -8.91 -5.84 -2.48
CA PHE A 104 -9.80 -4.89 -1.82
C PHE A 104 -9.97 -3.61 -2.62
N HIS A 105 -8.88 -3.11 -3.19
CA HIS A 105 -8.92 -1.87 -3.94
C HIS A 105 -9.72 -2.03 -5.23
N THR A 106 -9.38 -3.03 -6.04
CA THR A 106 -9.98 -3.23 -7.36
C THR A 106 -11.40 -3.78 -7.31
N ARG A 107 -11.69 -4.70 -6.38
CA ARG A 107 -12.99 -5.38 -6.32
C ARG A 107 -14.01 -4.69 -5.42
N VAL A 108 -13.56 -3.91 -4.43
CA VAL A 108 -14.46 -3.24 -3.50
C VAL A 108 -14.39 -1.73 -3.65
N THR A 109 -13.22 -1.11 -3.41
CA THR A 109 -13.08 0.33 -3.36
C THR A 109 -13.45 1.01 -4.70
N MET A 110 -12.85 0.58 -5.80
CA MET A 110 -13.14 1.13 -7.13
C MET A 110 -14.59 0.88 -7.55
N ARG A 111 -15.16 -0.29 -7.21
CA ARG A 111 -16.57 -0.56 -7.48
C ARG A 111 -17.51 0.35 -6.69
N LYS A 112 -17.21 0.62 -5.40
CA LYS A 112 -17.95 1.59 -4.58
C LYS A 112 -17.82 3.00 -5.12
N TRP A 113 -16.64 3.40 -5.55
CA TRP A 113 -16.39 4.70 -6.18
C TRP A 113 -17.24 4.93 -7.42
N ASN A 114 -17.37 3.92 -8.27
CA ASN A 114 -18.18 3.97 -9.49
C ASN A 114 -19.69 3.77 -9.25
N GLY A 115 -20.09 3.45 -8.02
CA GLY A 115 -21.48 3.30 -7.61
C GLY A 115 -22.11 4.61 -7.11
N ILE A 116 -23.39 4.52 -6.70
CA ILE A 116 -24.14 5.65 -6.18
C ILE A 116 -23.63 6.05 -4.78
N ALA A 117 -23.46 5.07 -3.89
CA ALA A 117 -22.95 5.29 -2.55
C ALA A 117 -21.42 5.18 -2.56
N LYS A 118 -20.75 6.33 -2.58
CA LYS A 118 -19.27 6.42 -2.55
C LYS A 118 -18.74 6.28 -1.13
N SER A 119 -19.23 5.31 -0.39
CA SER A 119 -18.81 5.03 0.98
C SER A 119 -18.19 3.65 1.08
N LEU A 120 -17.14 3.53 1.92
CA LEU A 120 -16.42 2.29 2.14
C LEU A 120 -16.31 2.01 3.63
N THR A 121 -16.82 0.85 4.04
CA THR A 121 -16.81 0.39 5.43
C THR A 121 -15.95 -0.87 5.59
N ARG A 122 -15.69 -1.24 6.84
CA ARG A 122 -15.02 -2.50 7.12
C ARG A 122 -15.86 -3.71 6.70
N ASP A 123 -17.17 -3.63 6.82
CA ASP A 123 -18.06 -4.75 6.49
C ASP A 123 -18.06 -5.04 4.98
N ASP A 124 -17.93 -4.02 4.12
CA ASP A 124 -17.73 -4.20 2.69
C ASP A 124 -16.46 -5.05 2.39
N LEU A 125 -15.37 -4.80 3.14
CA LEU A 125 -14.12 -5.56 3.00
C LEU A 125 -14.23 -6.97 3.59
N MET A 126 -15.02 -7.15 4.67
CA MET A 126 -15.26 -8.47 5.25
C MET A 126 -16.09 -9.36 4.32
N MET A 127 -16.99 -8.79 3.52
CA MET A 127 -17.70 -9.54 2.46
C MET A 127 -16.71 -10.05 1.40
N GLU A 128 -15.77 -9.21 0.93
CA GLU A 128 -14.72 -9.65 -0.01
C GLU A 128 -13.80 -10.71 0.61
N PHE A 129 -13.50 -10.63 1.92
CA PHE A 129 -12.76 -11.67 2.60
C PHE A 129 -13.46 -13.03 2.53
N SER A 130 -14.79 -13.06 2.67
CA SER A 130 -15.57 -14.31 2.55
C SER A 130 -15.43 -14.90 1.15
N GLU A 131 -15.45 -14.07 0.11
CA GLU A 131 -15.25 -14.48 -1.28
C GLU A 131 -13.83 -15.01 -1.54
N ILE A 132 -12.82 -14.39 -0.94
CA ILE A 132 -11.42 -14.82 -1.05
C ILE A 132 -11.23 -16.14 -0.28
N ALA A 133 -11.71 -16.24 0.96
CA ALA A 133 -11.58 -17.42 1.80
C ALA A 133 -12.27 -18.66 1.18
N ALA A 134 -13.37 -18.46 0.44
CA ALA A 134 -14.04 -19.54 -0.28
C ALA A 134 -13.18 -20.14 -1.41
N LYS A 135 -12.15 -19.40 -1.89
CA LYS A 135 -11.29 -19.76 -3.04
C LYS A 135 -9.84 -20.03 -2.65
N ASP A 136 -9.42 -19.62 -1.45
CA ASP A 136 -8.04 -19.74 -0.96
C ASP A 136 -8.01 -20.37 0.43
N GLU A 137 -7.53 -21.62 0.49
CA GLU A 137 -7.48 -22.40 1.72
C GLU A 137 -6.65 -21.75 2.83
N PHE A 138 -5.57 -21.03 2.48
CA PHE A 138 -4.73 -20.34 3.45
C PHE A 138 -5.47 -19.16 4.10
N VAL A 139 -6.16 -18.36 3.30
CA VAL A 139 -6.99 -17.25 3.83
C VAL A 139 -8.14 -17.80 4.69
N ASN A 140 -8.72 -18.93 4.32
CA ASN A 140 -9.77 -19.60 5.10
C ASN A 140 -9.28 -20.03 6.50
N THR A 141 -7.97 -20.19 6.71
CA THR A 141 -7.40 -20.47 8.05
C THR A 141 -7.26 -19.22 8.94
N TRP A 142 -7.44 -18.02 8.38
CA TRP A 142 -7.27 -16.79 9.16
C TRP A 142 -8.40 -16.64 10.18
N SER A 143 -8.03 -16.23 11.39
CA SER A 143 -9.05 -15.88 12.39
C SER A 143 -9.81 -14.63 11.94
N GLU A 144 -11.06 -14.50 12.35
CA GLU A 144 -11.87 -13.30 12.12
C GLU A 144 -11.15 -12.03 12.62
N ASN A 145 -10.45 -12.10 13.75
CA ASN A 145 -9.65 -11.00 14.27
C ASN A 145 -8.52 -10.61 13.32
N THR A 146 -7.85 -11.57 12.68
CA THR A 146 -6.84 -11.30 11.64
C THR A 146 -7.46 -10.58 10.45
N MET A 147 -8.58 -11.07 9.94
CA MET A 147 -9.29 -10.47 8.80
C MET A 147 -9.73 -9.04 9.11
N ARG A 148 -10.36 -8.81 10.28
CA ARG A 148 -10.76 -7.48 10.76
C ARG A 148 -9.58 -6.51 10.88
N LYS A 149 -8.42 -7.02 11.33
CA LYS A 149 -7.20 -6.21 11.47
C LYS A 149 -6.64 -5.80 10.12
N VAL A 150 -6.60 -6.72 9.15
CA VAL A 150 -6.19 -6.41 7.76
C VAL A 150 -7.13 -5.38 7.13
N ALA A 151 -8.45 -5.56 7.23
CA ALA A 151 -9.44 -4.63 6.72
C ALA A 151 -9.29 -3.23 7.34
N SER A 152 -9.15 -3.16 8.67
CA SER A 152 -8.96 -1.89 9.38
C SER A 152 -7.64 -1.20 9.01
N THR A 153 -6.57 -1.98 8.80
CA THR A 153 -5.28 -1.46 8.35
C THR A 153 -5.40 -0.85 6.94
N TYR A 154 -6.07 -1.54 6.03
CA TYR A 154 -6.31 -1.03 4.67
C TYR A 154 -7.11 0.28 4.69
N LEU A 155 -8.22 0.37 5.46
CA LEU A 155 -8.97 1.62 5.62
C LEU A 155 -8.12 2.75 6.21
N SER A 156 -7.23 2.44 7.16
CA SER A 156 -6.29 3.42 7.71
C SER A 156 -5.30 3.93 6.65
N ILE A 157 -4.84 3.05 5.75
CA ILE A 157 -3.98 3.43 4.64
C ILE A 157 -4.71 4.39 3.70
N LEU A 158 -5.94 4.08 3.30
CA LEU A 158 -6.75 4.96 2.44
C LEU A 158 -6.95 6.35 3.06
N ARG A 159 -7.16 6.44 4.39
CA ARG A 159 -7.26 7.73 5.08
C ARG A 159 -5.96 8.52 5.01
N LYS A 160 -4.82 7.86 5.22
CA LYS A 160 -3.50 8.51 5.17
C LYS A 160 -3.11 9.00 3.78
N VAL A 161 -3.61 8.34 2.74
CA VAL A 161 -3.43 8.76 1.35
C VAL A 161 -4.43 9.86 0.94
N GLY A 162 -5.50 10.04 1.71
CA GLY A 162 -6.55 11.02 1.40
C GLY A 162 -7.72 10.47 0.56
N MET A 163 -7.75 9.14 0.33
CA MET A 163 -8.83 8.50 -0.43
C MET A 163 -10.08 8.20 0.38
N LEU A 164 -9.99 8.22 1.71
CA LEU A 164 -11.10 7.92 2.60
C LEU A 164 -11.13 8.95 3.72
N ASP A 165 -12.26 9.58 3.94
CA ASP A 165 -12.41 10.53 5.03
C ASP A 165 -12.92 9.87 6.33
N ASN A 166 -13.14 10.69 7.38
CA ASN A 166 -13.63 10.23 8.67
C ASN A 166 -15.11 9.82 8.64
N LYS A 167 -15.86 10.21 7.61
CA LYS A 167 -17.25 9.80 7.38
C LYS A 167 -17.35 8.54 6.53
N SER A 168 -16.21 7.94 6.19
CA SER A 168 -16.09 6.79 5.30
C SER A 168 -16.51 7.09 3.85
N GLU A 169 -16.43 8.34 3.42
CA GLU A 169 -16.66 8.75 2.05
C GLU A 169 -15.34 8.65 1.24
N LEU A 170 -15.47 8.16 0.00
CA LEU A 170 -14.35 8.01 -0.92
C LEU A 170 -14.10 9.30 -1.70
N HIS A 171 -12.82 9.60 -1.91
CA HIS A 171 -12.34 10.75 -2.69
C HIS A 171 -11.27 10.31 -3.66
N SER A 172 -11.24 10.93 -4.84
CA SER A 172 -10.10 10.77 -5.76
C SER A 172 -8.87 11.48 -5.21
N VAL A 173 -7.68 10.94 -5.50
CA VAL A 173 -6.40 11.60 -5.22
C VAL A 173 -5.65 11.81 -6.53
N GLN A 174 -5.08 12.99 -6.69
CA GLN A 174 -4.35 13.37 -7.89
C GLN A 174 -3.10 14.17 -7.49
N ALA A 175 -1.97 13.81 -8.08
CA ALA A 175 -0.70 14.52 -7.97
C ALA A 175 -0.31 15.13 -9.33
N ASN A 176 0.68 16.01 -9.34
CA ASN A 176 1.14 16.66 -10.57
C ASN A 176 1.83 15.67 -11.53
N ASN A 177 2.43 14.61 -10.98
CA ASN A 177 3.24 13.64 -11.72
C ASN A 177 2.48 12.35 -12.08
N MET A 178 1.15 12.37 -12.23
CA MET A 178 0.36 11.17 -12.55
C MET A 178 0.75 10.51 -13.88
N ASP A 179 1.26 11.26 -14.84
CA ASP A 179 1.80 10.78 -16.11
C ASP A 179 2.99 9.81 -15.93
N TYR A 180 3.71 9.90 -14.80
CA TYR A 180 4.77 8.99 -14.44
C TYR A 180 4.32 7.53 -14.46
N TYR A 181 3.12 7.22 -13.96
CA TYR A 181 2.61 5.85 -13.93
C TYR A 181 2.30 5.30 -15.32
N ILE A 182 1.95 6.16 -16.26
CA ILE A 182 1.81 5.77 -17.68
C ILE A 182 3.20 5.47 -18.27
N LYS A 183 4.20 6.32 -18.01
CA LYS A 183 5.57 6.19 -18.51
C LYS A 183 6.25 4.89 -18.03
N ILE A 184 5.97 4.44 -16.82
CA ILE A 184 6.50 3.18 -16.28
C ILE A 184 5.65 1.95 -16.64
N GLY A 185 4.60 2.10 -17.48
CA GLY A 185 3.76 0.98 -17.93
C GLY A 185 2.70 0.54 -16.93
N GLU A 186 2.31 1.39 -15.98
CA GLU A 186 1.34 1.09 -14.92
C GLU A 186 0.10 2.02 -14.99
N PRO A 187 -0.53 2.23 -16.18
CA PRO A 187 -1.63 3.18 -16.35
C PRO A 187 -2.88 2.85 -15.52
N TRP A 188 -3.06 1.59 -15.12
CA TRP A 188 -4.16 1.14 -14.25
C TRP A 188 -4.18 1.89 -12.91
N PHE A 189 -3.03 2.39 -12.47
CA PHE A 189 -2.94 3.08 -11.18
C PHE A 189 -3.68 4.43 -11.17
N LEU A 190 -3.88 5.05 -12.34
CA LEU A 190 -4.71 6.25 -12.44
C LEU A 190 -6.16 5.96 -12.03
N GLU A 191 -6.71 4.83 -12.47
CA GLU A 191 -8.03 4.37 -12.03
C GLU A 191 -8.02 3.99 -10.53
N ALA A 192 -6.94 3.39 -10.05
CA ALA A 192 -6.75 3.10 -8.63
C ALA A 192 -6.65 4.38 -7.77
N CYS A 193 -6.24 5.51 -8.32
CA CYS A 193 -6.34 6.82 -7.66
C CYS A 193 -7.76 7.39 -7.66
N LEU A 194 -8.75 6.62 -8.10
CA LEU A 194 -10.16 6.98 -8.21
C LEU A 194 -10.39 8.18 -9.14
N LEU A 195 -9.52 8.38 -10.15
CA LEU A 195 -9.69 9.41 -11.16
C LEU A 195 -10.85 9.07 -12.09
N GLN A 196 -11.57 10.11 -12.51
CA GLN A 196 -12.61 9.97 -13.51
C GLN A 196 -12.00 9.82 -14.92
N PRO A 197 -12.71 9.18 -15.88
CA PRO A 197 -12.19 8.98 -17.24
C PRO A 197 -11.67 10.27 -17.89
N TYR A 198 -12.38 11.40 -17.74
CA TYR A 198 -11.97 12.68 -18.31
C TYR A 198 -10.66 13.21 -17.72
N GLN A 199 -10.38 12.93 -16.43
CA GLN A 199 -9.11 13.31 -15.78
C GLN A 199 -7.96 12.46 -16.35
N ILE A 200 -8.19 11.16 -16.52
CA ILE A 200 -7.21 10.24 -17.12
C ILE A 200 -6.90 10.65 -18.57
N ASP A 201 -7.93 10.99 -19.35
CA ASP A 201 -7.75 11.44 -20.75
C ASP A 201 -6.98 12.75 -20.79
N SER A 202 -7.23 13.69 -19.89
CA SER A 202 -6.46 14.94 -19.79
C SER A 202 -4.98 14.67 -19.51
N ILE A 203 -4.66 13.73 -18.60
CA ILE A 203 -3.28 13.35 -18.30
C ILE A 203 -2.59 12.76 -19.54
N LYS A 204 -3.28 11.88 -20.28
CA LYS A 204 -2.75 11.29 -21.51
C LYS A 204 -2.49 12.33 -22.60
N GLN A 205 -3.37 13.33 -22.74
CA GLN A 205 -3.21 14.41 -23.72
C GLN A 205 -1.99 15.31 -23.44
N MET A 206 -1.62 15.51 -22.17
CA MET A 206 -0.43 16.28 -21.79
C MET A 206 0.89 15.57 -22.13
N MET A 207 0.85 14.29 -22.52
CA MET A 207 2.04 13.50 -22.86
C MET A 207 2.37 13.51 -24.36
N ILE A 208 1.46 14.07 -25.20
CA ILE A 208 1.60 14.19 -26.66
C ILE A 208 2.23 15.54 -27.00
#